data_5a325af150f05efaaff7ce1f07485b80
#
_entry.id   5a325af150f05efaaff7ce1f07485b80
#
_cell.length_a   1.000
_cell.length_b   1.000
_cell.length_c   1.000
_cell.angle_alpha   90.00
_cell.angle_beta   90.00
_cell.angle_gamma   90.00
#
_symmetry.space_group_name_H-M   'P 1'
#
loop_
_entity.id
_entity.type
_entity.pdbx_description
1 polymer ?
#
loop_
_entity_poly.entity_id
_entity_poly.type
_entity_poly.pdbx_seq_one_letter_code
_entity_poly.pdbx_strand_id
1 'polypeptide(L)'
;MKKLAIGVDIGGINTAFGLVDENGDLYAESVISTKKYPSVDDYPAYVEDLCQAMHALADSLSFEYELTGIGIGAPNANYHKGTVENPANLWKFREGDPNPDESRRVFPLADDIRNCFGGVKVLVTNDANAATIGEMIYGLSLIHI
;
A
#
# COMPACT_ATOMS: atom_id res chain seq x y z
N MET A 1 11.01 22.53 3.19
CA MET A 1 9.84 21.83 2.64
C MET A 1 9.45 20.68 3.59
N LYS A 2 8.17 20.58 3.89
CA LYS A 2 7.65 19.51 4.75
C LYS A 2 7.79 18.15 4.06
N LYS A 3 8.09 17.12 4.84
CA LYS A 3 8.19 15.74 4.32
C LYS A 3 6.98 14.93 4.76
N LEU A 4 6.32 14.29 3.82
CA LEU A 4 5.15 13.44 4.09
C LEU A 4 5.35 12.07 3.47
N ALA A 5 4.67 11.08 4.02
CA ALA A 5 4.59 9.73 3.47
C ALA A 5 3.13 9.34 3.30
N ILE A 6 2.85 8.42 2.40
CA ILE A 6 1.53 7.81 2.32
C ILE A 6 1.56 6.51 3.11
N GLY A 7 0.64 6.38 4.05
CA GLY A 7 0.39 5.12 4.75
C GLY A 7 -0.85 4.46 4.17
N VAL A 8 -0.77 3.18 3.88
CA VAL A 8 -1.86 2.40 3.26
C VAL A 8 -2.16 1.18 4.12
N ASP A 9 -3.43 0.95 4.39
CA ASP A 9 -3.91 -0.26 5.08
C ASP A 9 -4.87 -1.00 4.16
N ILE A 10 -4.43 -2.14 3.66
CA ILE A 10 -5.25 -2.95 2.77
C ILE A 10 -6.03 -3.98 3.58
N GLY A 11 -7.32 -3.74 3.74
CA GLY A 11 -8.25 -4.70 4.33
C GLY A 11 -9.04 -5.43 3.26
N GLY A 12 -9.76 -6.48 3.65
CA GLY A 12 -10.56 -7.27 2.72
C GLY A 12 -11.77 -6.52 2.15
N ILE A 13 -12.25 -5.51 2.86
CA ILE A 13 -13.43 -4.72 2.45
C ILE A 13 -12.99 -3.38 1.89
N ASN A 14 -12.16 -2.65 2.62
CA ASN A 14 -11.71 -1.32 2.26
C ASN A 14 -10.19 -1.21 2.33
N THR A 15 -9.65 -0.34 1.48
CA THR A 15 -8.26 0.08 1.56
C THR A 15 -8.25 1.55 1.99
N ALA A 16 -7.72 1.82 3.18
CA ALA A 16 -7.61 3.17 3.72
C ALA A 16 -6.19 3.69 3.52
N PHE A 17 -6.05 4.98 3.21
CA PHE A 17 -4.72 5.56 3.04
C PHE A 17 -4.72 7.03 3.40
N GLY A 18 -3.56 7.54 3.78
CA GLY A 18 -3.43 8.91 4.24
C GLY A 18 -2.02 9.45 4.12
N LEU A 19 -1.91 10.78 4.13
CA LEU A 19 -0.66 11.50 4.15
C LEU A 19 -0.29 11.83 5.59
N VAL A 20 0.87 11.35 6.03
CA VAL A 20 1.35 11.52 7.41
C VAL A 20 2.75 12.11 7.41
N ASP A 21 3.08 12.88 8.45
CA ASP A 21 4.43 13.35 8.65
C ASP A 21 5.24 12.39 9.54
N GLU A 22 6.48 12.74 9.82
CA GLU A 22 7.37 11.91 10.64
C GLU A 22 6.93 11.75 12.09
N ASN A 23 6.02 12.60 12.56
CA ASN A 23 5.45 12.50 13.90
C ASN A 23 4.17 11.69 13.93
N GLY A 24 3.70 11.23 12.77
CA GLY A 24 2.46 10.49 12.65
C GLY A 24 1.21 11.37 12.52
N ASP A 25 1.38 12.67 12.36
CA ASP A 25 0.25 13.59 12.18
C ASP A 25 -0.35 13.42 10.79
N LEU A 26 -1.67 13.28 10.73
CA LEU A 26 -2.42 13.04 9.51
C LEU A 26 -2.83 14.36 8.86
N TYR A 27 -2.54 14.52 7.58
CA TYR A 27 -2.84 15.73 6.81
C TYR A 27 -4.01 15.58 5.87
N ALA A 28 -4.22 14.36 5.36
CA ALA A 28 -5.34 14.05 4.47
C ALA A 28 -5.51 12.54 4.47
N GLU A 29 -6.74 12.07 4.25
CA GLU A 29 -7.01 10.64 4.16
C GLU A 29 -8.13 10.36 3.17
N SER A 30 -8.15 9.14 2.66
CA SER A 30 -9.19 8.67 1.75
C SER A 30 -9.30 7.15 1.83
N VAL A 31 -10.26 6.60 1.12
CA VAL A 31 -10.53 5.17 1.13
C VAL A 31 -11.05 4.73 -0.24
N ILE A 32 -10.67 3.53 -0.67
CA ILE A 32 -11.30 2.86 -1.81
C ILE A 32 -11.82 1.49 -1.37
N SER A 33 -12.71 0.91 -2.15
CA SER A 33 -13.23 -0.43 -1.88
C SER A 33 -12.24 -1.50 -2.36
N THR A 34 -11.78 -2.37 -1.46
CA THR A 34 -11.02 -3.56 -1.83
C THR A 34 -11.96 -4.65 -2.32
N LYS A 35 -13.15 -4.72 -1.71
CA LYS A 35 -14.17 -5.74 -2.02
C LYS A 35 -14.60 -5.72 -3.49
N LYS A 36 -14.47 -4.60 -4.16
CA LYS A 36 -14.78 -4.43 -5.57
C LYS A 36 -13.85 -5.26 -6.48
N TYR A 37 -12.71 -5.71 -5.97
CA TYR A 37 -11.68 -6.44 -6.71
C TYR A 37 -11.41 -7.80 -6.09
N PRO A 38 -12.38 -8.73 -6.12
CA PRO A 38 -12.30 -9.95 -5.31
C PRO A 38 -11.35 -11.02 -5.86
N SER A 39 -11.05 -11.03 -7.16
CA SER A 39 -10.31 -12.13 -7.76
C SER A 39 -8.89 -11.76 -8.15
N VAL A 40 -8.08 -12.78 -8.37
CA VAL A 40 -6.69 -12.63 -8.85
C VAL A 40 -6.65 -11.81 -10.15
N ASP A 41 -7.66 -11.96 -11.00
CA ASP A 41 -7.71 -11.25 -12.28
C ASP A 41 -8.03 -9.75 -12.10
N ASP A 42 -8.56 -9.37 -10.96
CA ASP A 42 -8.90 -7.97 -10.65
C ASP A 42 -7.72 -7.18 -10.06
N TYR A 43 -6.64 -7.85 -9.70
CA TYR A 43 -5.50 -7.22 -9.06
C TYR A 43 -4.92 -6.05 -9.88
N PRO A 44 -4.68 -6.19 -11.21
CA PRO A 44 -4.15 -5.06 -11.98
C PRO A 44 -5.04 -3.82 -11.95
N ALA A 45 -6.35 -4.01 -12.03
CA ALA A 45 -7.31 -2.90 -11.95
C ALA A 45 -7.30 -2.27 -10.55
N TYR A 46 -7.17 -3.08 -9.51
CA TYR A 46 -7.06 -2.59 -8.14
C TYR A 46 -5.83 -1.69 -7.98
N VAL A 47 -4.66 -2.14 -8.46
CA VAL A 47 -3.43 -1.34 -8.37
C VAL A 47 -3.59 -0.02 -9.10
N GLU A 48 -4.17 -0.04 -10.31
CA GLU A 48 -4.39 1.17 -11.08
C GLU A 48 -5.29 2.16 -10.34
N ASP A 49 -6.41 1.68 -9.81
CA ASP A 49 -7.35 2.54 -9.10
C ASP A 49 -6.76 3.07 -7.79
N LEU A 50 -6.01 2.24 -7.07
CA LEU A 50 -5.33 2.68 -5.85
C LEU A 50 -4.29 3.75 -6.16
N CYS A 51 -3.51 3.56 -7.21
CA CYS A 51 -2.52 4.55 -7.64
C CYS A 51 -3.17 5.88 -7.99
N GLN A 52 -4.27 5.86 -8.75
CA GLN A 52 -5.00 7.08 -9.09
C GLN A 52 -5.54 7.77 -7.86
N ALA A 53 -6.11 7.01 -6.93
CA ALA A 53 -6.66 7.57 -5.70
C ALA A 53 -5.56 8.18 -4.80
N MET A 54 -4.41 7.52 -4.72
CA MET A 54 -3.28 8.06 -3.96
C MET A 54 -2.71 9.33 -4.59
N HIS A 55 -2.62 9.39 -5.92
CA HIS A 55 -2.21 10.62 -6.62
C HIS A 55 -3.19 11.75 -6.36
N ALA A 56 -4.48 11.49 -6.42
CA ALA A 56 -5.49 12.49 -6.11
C ALA A 56 -5.34 13.03 -4.68
N LEU A 57 -5.09 12.14 -3.73
CA LEU A 57 -4.86 12.55 -2.35
C LEU A 57 -3.59 13.39 -2.22
N ALA A 58 -2.50 12.95 -2.86
CA ALA A 58 -1.22 13.66 -2.82
C ALA A 58 -1.35 15.06 -3.40
N ASP A 59 -2.17 15.23 -4.42
CA ASP A 59 -2.37 16.53 -5.08
C ASP A 59 -3.41 17.41 -4.37
N SER A 60 -4.08 16.91 -3.33
CA SER A 60 -5.16 17.63 -2.66
C SER A 60 -4.69 18.70 -1.67
N LEU A 61 -3.43 18.65 -1.24
CA LEU A 61 -2.91 19.61 -0.27
C LEU A 61 -2.58 20.93 -0.95
N SER A 62 -2.82 22.04 -0.22
CA SER A 62 -2.61 23.39 -0.74
C SER A 62 -1.19 23.90 -0.64
N PHE A 63 -0.30 23.15 0.00
CA PHE A 63 1.10 23.54 0.17
C PHE A 63 2.03 22.50 -0.47
N GLU A 64 3.24 22.93 -0.79
CA GLU A 64 4.25 22.03 -1.34
C GLU A 64 4.87 21.18 -0.24
N TYR A 65 5.18 19.94 -0.58
CA TYR A 65 5.84 19.00 0.31
C TYR A 65 6.62 17.97 -0.51
N GLU A 66 7.51 17.26 0.16
CA GLU A 66 8.24 16.15 -0.45
C GLU A 66 7.59 14.84 -0.04
N LEU A 67 7.22 14.01 -1.01
CA LEU A 67 6.74 12.65 -0.74
C LEU A 67 7.95 11.75 -0.53
N THR A 68 8.18 11.32 0.70
CA THR A 68 9.38 10.56 1.07
C THR A 68 9.24 9.06 0.84
N GLY A 69 8.02 8.55 0.82
CA GLY A 69 7.80 7.13 0.63
C GLY A 69 6.34 6.72 0.84
N ILE A 70 6.10 5.44 0.59
CA ILE A 70 4.78 4.83 0.77
C ILE A 70 4.98 3.56 1.59
N GLY A 71 4.29 3.46 2.72
CA GLY A 71 4.29 2.26 3.56
C GLY A 71 2.93 1.58 3.48
N ILE A 72 2.91 0.30 3.20
CA ILE A 72 1.68 -0.45 2.97
C ILE A 72 1.59 -1.62 3.95
N GLY A 73 0.50 -1.67 4.70
CA GLY A 73 0.14 -2.85 5.48
C GLY A 73 -0.84 -3.71 4.70
N ALA A 74 -0.55 -5.00 4.59
CA ALA A 74 -1.38 -5.94 3.86
C ALA A 74 -1.24 -7.34 4.47
N PRO A 75 -2.30 -8.17 4.42
CA PRO A 75 -2.19 -9.54 4.90
C PRO A 75 -1.19 -10.33 4.06
N ASN A 76 -0.41 -11.18 4.72
CA ASN A 76 0.61 -12.03 4.09
C ASN A 76 1.66 -11.25 3.27
N ALA A 77 1.99 -10.05 3.71
CA ALA A 77 3.03 -9.26 3.09
C ALA A 77 4.40 -9.81 3.43
N ASN A 78 5.28 -9.86 2.44
CA ASN A 78 6.68 -10.21 2.60
C ASN A 78 7.51 -8.92 2.49
N TYR A 79 7.99 -8.45 3.62
CA TYR A 79 8.73 -7.19 3.70
C TYR A 79 9.99 -7.20 2.82
N HIS A 80 10.72 -8.31 2.84
CA HIS A 80 12.00 -8.41 2.13
C HIS A 80 11.84 -8.43 0.61
N LYS A 81 10.78 -9.05 0.13
CA LYS A 81 10.51 -9.16 -1.32
C LYS A 81 9.61 -8.05 -1.86
N GLY A 82 8.90 -7.34 -0.99
CA GLY A 82 7.94 -6.35 -1.42
C GLY A 82 6.67 -6.96 -2.03
N THR A 83 6.34 -8.18 -1.65
CA THR A 83 5.21 -8.94 -2.22
C THR A 83 4.10 -9.16 -1.20
N VAL A 84 2.91 -9.45 -1.70
CA VAL A 84 1.81 -10.04 -0.93
C VAL A 84 1.58 -11.44 -1.49
N GLU A 85 1.66 -12.47 -0.63
CA GLU A 85 1.71 -13.85 -1.07
C GLU A 85 0.53 -14.65 -0.53
N ASN A 86 -0.34 -15.09 -1.42
CA ASN A 86 -1.51 -15.93 -1.11
C ASN A 86 -2.36 -15.42 0.06
N PRO A 87 -2.77 -14.15 0.05
CA PRO A 87 -3.57 -13.60 1.15
C PRO A 87 -4.93 -14.27 1.23
N ALA A 88 -5.41 -14.51 2.46
CA ALA A 88 -6.62 -15.29 2.69
C ALA A 88 -7.89 -14.65 2.12
N ASN A 89 -7.98 -13.32 2.14
CA ASN A 89 -9.21 -12.59 1.82
C ASN A 89 -9.07 -11.62 0.65
N LEU A 90 -8.01 -11.71 -0.12
CA LEU A 90 -7.74 -10.80 -1.23
C LEU A 90 -7.39 -11.59 -2.49
N TRP A 91 -7.88 -11.11 -3.61
CA TRP A 91 -7.48 -11.56 -4.96
C TRP A 91 -7.42 -13.08 -5.09
N LYS A 92 -8.52 -13.73 -4.76
CA LYS A 92 -8.65 -15.17 -4.77
C LYS A 92 -8.89 -15.70 -6.19
N PHE A 93 -8.65 -16.99 -6.38
CA PHE A 93 -9.08 -17.64 -7.59
C PHE A 93 -10.61 -17.63 -7.65
N ARG A 94 -11.14 -17.41 -8.85
CA ARG A 94 -12.56 -17.55 -9.11
C ARG A 94 -12.91 -19.04 -9.06
N GLU A 95 -14.16 -19.33 -8.68
CA GLU A 95 -14.67 -20.69 -8.77
C GLU A 95 -14.55 -21.18 -10.21
N GLY A 96 -14.00 -22.38 -10.40
CA GLY A 96 -13.79 -22.94 -11.73
C GLY A 96 -12.58 -22.40 -12.48
N ASP A 97 -11.66 -21.69 -11.80
CA ASP A 97 -10.44 -21.22 -12.42
C ASP A 97 -9.66 -22.40 -13.01
N PRO A 98 -9.27 -22.35 -14.30
CA PRO A 98 -8.62 -23.48 -14.97
C PRO A 98 -7.20 -23.76 -14.49
N ASN A 99 -6.57 -22.80 -13.81
CA ASN A 99 -5.20 -22.93 -13.33
C ASN A 99 -5.02 -22.28 -11.96
N PRO A 100 -5.53 -22.92 -10.88
CA PRO A 100 -5.44 -22.37 -9.53
C PRO A 100 -4.06 -22.62 -8.89
N ASP A 101 -3.00 -22.27 -9.59
CA ASP A 101 -1.64 -22.38 -9.09
C ASP A 101 -1.32 -21.20 -8.16
N GLU A 102 -0.85 -21.48 -6.95
CA GLU A 102 -0.53 -20.47 -5.95
C GLU A 102 0.52 -19.45 -6.42
N SER A 103 1.38 -19.82 -7.36
CA SER A 103 2.34 -18.88 -7.93
C SER A 103 1.67 -17.70 -8.63
N ARG A 104 0.42 -17.85 -9.07
CA ARG A 104 -0.37 -16.76 -9.64
C ARG A 104 -0.86 -15.77 -8.59
N ARG A 105 -0.72 -16.08 -7.33
CA ARG A 105 -1.15 -15.24 -6.21
C ARG A 105 0.02 -14.70 -5.40
N VAL A 106 1.15 -14.51 -6.05
CA VAL A 106 2.28 -13.75 -5.52
C VAL A 106 2.26 -12.39 -6.21
N PHE A 107 1.88 -11.35 -5.46
CA PHE A 107 1.61 -10.02 -6.02
C PHE A 107 2.80 -9.10 -5.71
N PRO A 108 3.48 -8.55 -6.74
CA PRO A 108 4.64 -7.67 -6.54
C PRO A 108 4.20 -6.24 -6.21
N LEU A 109 3.51 -6.09 -5.09
CA LEU A 109 2.79 -4.87 -4.74
C LEU A 109 3.72 -3.66 -4.62
N ALA A 110 4.87 -3.81 -3.96
CA ALA A 110 5.79 -2.68 -3.79
C ALA A 110 6.29 -2.17 -5.14
N ASP A 111 6.67 -3.09 -6.06
CA ASP A 111 7.13 -2.70 -7.39
C ASP A 111 6.03 -2.05 -8.20
N ASP A 112 4.82 -2.60 -8.15
CA ASP A 112 3.69 -2.08 -8.90
C ASP A 112 3.32 -0.67 -8.47
N ILE A 113 3.31 -0.41 -7.16
CA ILE A 113 3.03 0.94 -6.63
C ILE A 113 4.19 1.89 -6.94
N ARG A 114 5.44 1.41 -6.78
CA ARG A 114 6.63 2.24 -7.08
C ARG A 114 6.60 2.73 -8.52
N ASN A 115 6.20 1.87 -9.45
CA ASN A 115 6.12 2.24 -10.87
C ASN A 115 5.10 3.36 -11.13
N CYS A 116 4.08 3.48 -10.30
CA CYS A 116 3.08 4.55 -10.42
C CYS A 116 3.58 5.88 -9.88
N PHE A 117 4.61 5.87 -9.04
CA PHE A 117 5.09 7.07 -8.32
C PHE A 117 6.52 7.47 -8.67
N GLY A 118 6.99 7.07 -9.85
CA GLY A 118 8.27 7.52 -10.36
C GLY A 118 9.49 7.07 -9.56
N GLY A 119 9.39 5.92 -8.89
CA GLY A 119 10.52 5.35 -8.16
C GLY A 119 10.61 5.76 -6.69
N VAL A 120 9.57 6.35 -6.11
CA VAL A 120 9.55 6.66 -4.68
C VAL A 120 9.66 5.35 -3.87
N LYS A 121 10.26 5.43 -2.70
CA LYS A 121 10.43 4.27 -1.81
C LYS A 121 9.07 3.69 -1.43
N VAL A 122 8.87 2.39 -1.66
CA VAL A 122 7.63 1.69 -1.28
C VAL A 122 7.99 0.44 -0.50
N LEU A 123 7.42 0.30 0.68
CA LEU A 123 7.64 -0.85 1.56
C LEU A 123 6.30 -1.47 1.94
N VAL A 124 6.27 -2.79 2.09
CA VAL A 124 5.08 -3.53 2.53
C VAL A 124 5.36 -4.29 3.82
N THR A 125 4.33 -4.46 4.65
CA THR A 125 4.45 -5.17 5.93
C THR A 125 3.11 -5.80 6.29
N ASN A 126 3.14 -6.77 7.22
CA ASN A 126 1.92 -7.35 7.79
C ASN A 126 1.25 -6.41 8.80
N ASP A 127 1.95 -5.40 9.29
CA ASP A 127 1.47 -4.49 10.32
C ASP A 127 1.28 -3.10 9.75
N ALA A 128 0.04 -2.62 9.74
CA ALA A 128 -0.38 -1.38 9.09
C ALA A 128 -0.56 -0.21 10.05
N ASN A 129 -0.12 -0.28 11.32
CA ASN A 129 -0.30 0.85 12.20
C ASN A 129 0.66 2.00 11.87
N ALA A 130 0.30 3.20 12.32
CA ALA A 130 1.03 4.41 11.99
C ALA A 130 2.50 4.38 12.49
N ALA A 131 2.75 3.75 13.63
CA ALA A 131 4.11 3.64 14.17
C ALA A 131 4.99 2.79 13.25
N THR A 132 4.47 1.66 12.77
CA THR A 132 5.20 0.80 11.83
C THR A 132 5.49 1.52 10.53
N ILE A 133 4.52 2.25 9.99
CA ILE A 133 4.71 3.04 8.78
C ILE A 133 5.79 4.10 9.00
N GLY A 134 5.77 4.78 10.13
CA GLY A 134 6.79 5.77 10.49
C GLY A 134 8.19 5.16 10.52
N GLU A 135 8.33 3.98 11.14
CA GLU A 135 9.61 3.27 11.18
C GLU A 135 10.10 2.88 9.79
N MET A 136 9.21 2.37 8.95
CA MET A 136 9.56 1.94 7.61
C MET A 136 10.07 3.09 6.74
N ILE A 137 9.40 4.21 6.80
CA ILE A 137 9.67 5.34 5.88
C ILE A 137 10.72 6.29 6.47
N TYR A 138 10.64 6.58 7.75
CA TYR A 138 11.50 7.58 8.39
C TYR A 138 12.64 6.99 9.20
N GLY A 139 12.62 5.66 9.41
CA GLY A 139 13.67 4.99 10.18
C GLY A 139 13.66 5.30 11.66
N LEU A 140 12.50 5.64 12.22
CA LEU A 140 12.40 6.07 13.61
C LEU A 140 12.82 5.00 14.60
N SER A 141 12.53 3.74 14.35
CA SER A 141 12.89 2.65 15.25
C SER A 141 14.38 2.47 15.38
N LEU A 142 15.13 2.81 14.35
CA LEU A 142 16.59 2.69 14.36
C LEU A 142 17.24 3.67 15.33
N ILE A 143 16.52 4.70 15.71
CA ILE A 143 17.02 5.75 16.59
C ILE A 143 16.86 5.36 18.05
N HIS A 144 15.96 4.43 18.33
CA HIS A 144 15.54 4.09 19.69
C HIS A 144 16.20 2.86 20.27
N ILE A 145 17.13 2.33 19.57
CA ILE A 145 17.81 1.10 19.98
C ILE A 145 18.89 1.36 21.01
#